data_03d1b46f0ff5a9898058ad10af8d4806
#
_entry.id   03d1b46f0ff5a9898058ad10af8d4806
#
_cell.length_a   1.000
_cell.length_b   1.000
_cell.length_c   1.000
_cell.angle_alpha   90.00
_cell.angle_beta   90.00
_cell.angle_gamma   90.00
#
_symmetry.space_group_name_H-M   'P 1'
#
loop_
_entity.id
_entity.type
_entity.pdbx_description
1 polymer ?
#
loop_
_entity_poly.entity_id
_entity_poly.type
_entity_poly.pdbx_seq_one_letter_code
_entity_poly.pdbx_strand_id
1 'polypeptide(L)'
;MLNFTLMDFFGSYKINDTLKFLQVDHPEYFLYKNIHFTYQEGAFPYFYWSSYNFNNLQNSTLIQREQLTTDITNTPLLLNCENILLQESDLIDCKTNVMLQLLENGSNALLVSSPLLIEYIKQKYPQYYLIGGQSLQYFDPEKKYLDDVKMVRKWAEDNSEYYNDIPKSKIDVCIFSCCAHCNKRYNCFQEDCMNRMLFLEYSCIHSCPTKQFALKTPDEIKALNREGYAHFHFDMSGFMLSDYMQIIEIYLRTFIKAEYHQEVRMILQEAYNG
;
A
#
# COMPACT_ATOMS: atom_id res chain seq x y z
N MET A 1 -18.13 1.61 9.20
CA MET A 1 -17.69 1.38 7.81
C MET A 1 -16.26 0.89 7.87
N LEU A 2 -15.92 -0.10 7.06
CA LEU A 2 -14.57 -0.67 6.95
C LEU A 2 -13.97 -0.19 5.63
N ASN A 3 -12.86 0.53 5.71
CA ASN A 3 -12.16 1.08 4.54
C ASN A 3 -10.89 0.28 4.30
N PHE A 4 -10.68 -0.17 3.06
CA PHE A 4 -9.51 -0.95 2.71
C PHE A 4 -8.74 -0.30 1.55
N THR A 5 -7.42 -0.25 1.69
CA THR A 5 -6.51 0.00 0.59
C THR A 5 -6.18 -1.34 -0.06
N LEU A 6 -6.54 -1.49 -1.34
CA LEU A 6 -6.27 -2.71 -2.11
C LEU A 6 -4.80 -2.79 -2.51
N MET A 7 -4.35 -4.02 -2.73
CA MET A 7 -2.98 -4.31 -3.11
C MET A 7 -2.67 -3.87 -4.53
N ASP A 8 -1.42 -3.66 -4.79
CA ASP A 8 -0.70 -3.33 -6.01
C ASP A 8 -1.56 -3.10 -7.28
N PHE A 9 -1.66 -1.84 -7.66
CA PHE A 9 -2.41 -1.42 -8.84
C PHE A 9 -1.89 -2.05 -10.15
N PHE A 10 -0.57 -2.15 -10.33
CA PHE A 10 0.01 -2.57 -11.61
C PHE A 10 -0.09 -4.06 -11.88
N GLY A 11 0.10 -4.89 -10.86
CA GLY A 11 0.04 -6.34 -11.00
C GLY A 11 -1.38 -6.91 -10.92
N SER A 12 -2.28 -6.21 -10.23
CA SER A 12 -3.59 -6.76 -9.86
C SER A 12 -4.78 -5.85 -10.16
N TYR A 13 -4.63 -4.81 -10.97
CA TYR A 13 -5.71 -3.84 -11.20
C TYR A 13 -7.01 -4.51 -11.71
N LYS A 14 -6.94 -5.48 -12.61
CA LYS A 14 -8.10 -6.24 -13.09
C LYS A 14 -8.76 -7.03 -11.97
N ILE A 15 -7.97 -7.65 -11.09
CA ILE A 15 -8.46 -8.34 -9.90
C ILE A 15 -9.17 -7.36 -8.98
N ASN A 16 -8.57 -6.18 -8.75
CA ASN A 16 -9.13 -5.15 -7.89
C ASN A 16 -10.45 -4.61 -8.43
N ASP A 17 -10.54 -4.33 -9.72
CA ASP A 17 -11.75 -3.84 -10.35
C ASP A 17 -12.86 -4.89 -10.34
N THR A 18 -12.52 -6.15 -10.62
CA THR A 18 -13.47 -7.26 -10.54
C THR A 18 -13.96 -7.46 -9.10
N LEU A 19 -13.09 -7.35 -8.10
CA LEU A 19 -13.50 -7.43 -6.69
C LEU A 19 -14.49 -6.32 -6.31
N LYS A 20 -14.25 -5.09 -6.79
CA LYS A 20 -15.18 -3.96 -6.58
C LYS A 20 -16.51 -4.17 -7.28
N PHE A 21 -16.47 -4.68 -8.51
CA PHE A 21 -17.68 -5.03 -9.25
C PHE A 21 -18.51 -6.08 -8.51
N LEU A 22 -17.87 -7.16 -8.06
CA LEU A 22 -18.52 -8.20 -7.26
C LEU A 22 -19.12 -7.64 -5.96
N GLN A 23 -18.50 -6.66 -5.34
CA GLN A 23 -19.04 -6.04 -4.12
C GLN A 23 -20.36 -5.32 -4.37
N VAL A 24 -20.52 -4.71 -5.54
CA VAL A 24 -21.75 -4.00 -5.94
C VAL A 24 -22.83 -4.98 -6.36
N ASP A 25 -22.50 -5.95 -7.22
CA ASP A 25 -23.47 -6.84 -7.84
C ASP A 25 -23.81 -8.07 -6.99
N HIS A 26 -22.86 -8.52 -6.17
CA HIS A 26 -22.96 -9.71 -5.33
C HIS A 26 -22.54 -9.43 -3.87
N PRO A 27 -23.17 -8.46 -3.19
CA PRO A 27 -22.80 -8.10 -1.82
C PRO A 27 -22.97 -9.28 -0.83
N GLU A 28 -23.80 -10.27 -1.18
CA GLU A 28 -24.00 -11.50 -0.40
C GLU A 28 -22.73 -12.36 -0.30
N TYR A 29 -21.79 -12.23 -1.23
CA TYR A 29 -20.52 -12.97 -1.19
C TYR A 29 -19.60 -12.46 -0.07
N PHE A 30 -19.79 -11.22 0.37
CA PHE A 30 -18.85 -10.56 1.27
C PHE A 30 -19.11 -10.82 2.76
N LEU A 31 -18.02 -10.93 3.51
CA LEU A 31 -18.01 -11.09 4.96
C LEU A 31 -18.47 -9.85 5.73
N TYR A 32 -18.39 -8.69 5.08
CA TYR A 32 -18.69 -7.40 5.68
C TYR A 32 -19.79 -6.69 4.89
N LYS A 33 -20.82 -6.21 5.58
CA LYS A 33 -21.95 -5.51 4.94
C LYS A 33 -21.60 -4.10 4.44
N ASN A 34 -20.67 -3.43 5.13
CA ASN A 34 -20.30 -2.03 4.87
C ASN A 34 -18.80 -1.92 4.65
N ILE A 35 -18.34 -2.38 3.49
CA ILE A 35 -16.96 -2.30 3.04
C ILE A 35 -16.82 -1.20 2.00
N HIS A 36 -15.70 -0.48 2.04
CA HIS A 36 -15.33 0.50 1.04
C HIS A 36 -13.86 0.32 0.66
N PHE A 37 -13.58 0.23 -0.63
CA PHE A 37 -12.23 0.20 -1.18
C PHE A 37 -11.78 1.64 -1.47
N THR A 38 -10.96 2.19 -0.58
CA THR A 38 -10.61 3.62 -0.57
C THR A 38 -9.55 3.95 -1.61
N TYR A 39 -8.51 3.13 -1.68
CA TYR A 39 -7.37 3.31 -2.57
C TYR A 39 -6.94 1.99 -3.20
N GLN A 40 -6.24 2.11 -4.33
CA GLN A 40 -5.38 1.05 -4.85
C GLN A 40 -3.94 1.50 -4.69
N GLU A 41 -3.16 0.78 -3.90
CA GLU A 41 -1.75 1.09 -3.71
C GLU A 41 -0.97 0.67 -4.95
N GLY A 42 -0.08 1.55 -5.41
CA GLY A 42 0.79 1.28 -6.54
C GLY A 42 2.20 1.76 -6.28
N ALA A 43 3.16 0.84 -6.43
CA ALA A 43 4.56 1.19 -6.54
C ALA A 43 4.89 1.43 -8.00
N PHE A 44 5.08 2.68 -8.39
CA PHE A 44 5.53 3.00 -9.73
C PHE A 44 7.01 2.60 -9.88
N PRO A 45 7.36 1.67 -10.77
CA PRO A 45 8.72 1.16 -10.89
C PRO A 45 9.76 2.20 -11.31
N TYR A 46 9.34 3.39 -11.70
CA TYR A 46 10.21 4.52 -12.08
C TYR A 46 10.15 5.68 -11.09
N PHE A 47 9.40 5.51 -10.01
CA PHE A 47 9.33 6.49 -8.95
C PHE A 47 10.59 6.37 -8.11
N TYR A 48 11.57 7.24 -8.36
CA TYR A 48 12.79 7.31 -7.56
C TYR A 48 12.48 7.53 -6.08
N TRP A 49 11.33 8.12 -5.78
CA TRP A 49 10.87 8.38 -4.42
C TRP A 49 10.13 7.20 -3.78
N SER A 50 9.88 6.15 -4.54
CA SER A 50 9.29 4.93 -4.00
C SER A 50 10.31 4.14 -3.16
N SER A 51 9.83 3.45 -2.13
CA SER A 51 10.61 2.43 -1.42
C SER A 51 10.99 1.23 -2.31
N TYR A 52 10.32 1.10 -3.45
CA TYR A 52 10.56 0.04 -4.44
C TYR A 52 11.32 0.60 -5.65
N ASN A 53 12.64 0.61 -5.58
CA ASN A 53 13.44 1.06 -6.72
C ASN A 53 13.71 -0.10 -7.69
N PHE A 54 12.87 -0.26 -8.69
CA PHE A 54 13.03 -1.29 -9.73
C PHE A 54 13.90 -0.79 -10.89
N ASN A 55 15.18 -0.65 -10.68
CA ASN A 55 16.13 -0.24 -11.74
C ASN A 55 16.17 -1.18 -12.96
N ASN A 56 15.51 -2.34 -12.91
CA ASN A 56 15.61 -3.37 -13.95
C ASN A 56 14.43 -3.43 -14.94
N LEU A 57 13.44 -2.55 -14.84
CA LEU A 57 12.27 -2.59 -15.73
C LEU A 57 12.35 -1.59 -16.89
N GLN A 58 13.52 -1.49 -17.54
CA GLN A 58 13.72 -0.56 -18.66
C GLN A 58 12.76 -0.77 -19.85
N ASN A 59 12.12 -1.93 -19.96
CA ASN A 59 11.27 -2.27 -21.10
C ASN A 59 9.75 -2.12 -20.83
N SER A 60 9.33 -1.79 -19.64
CA SER A 60 7.91 -1.72 -19.28
C SER A 60 7.29 -0.31 -19.40
N THR A 61 8.09 0.71 -19.73
CA THR A 61 7.69 2.12 -19.73
C THR A 61 6.56 2.49 -20.68
N LEU A 62 6.49 1.87 -21.84
CA LEU A 62 5.46 2.19 -22.85
C LEU A 62 4.10 1.59 -22.47
N ILE A 63 4.10 0.34 -22.03
CA ILE A 63 2.88 -0.37 -21.62
C ILE A 63 2.24 0.31 -20.40
N GLN A 64 3.05 0.73 -19.42
CA GLN A 64 2.56 1.41 -18.23
C GLN A 64 2.01 2.81 -18.49
N ARG A 65 2.60 3.55 -19.43
CA ARG A 65 2.11 4.87 -19.82
C ARG A 65 0.75 4.79 -20.52
N GLU A 66 0.54 3.80 -21.37
CA GLU A 66 -0.73 3.57 -22.02
C GLU A 66 -1.79 3.09 -21.02
N GLN A 67 -1.44 2.21 -20.09
CA GLN A 67 -2.33 1.76 -19.03
C GLN A 67 -2.73 2.90 -18.08
N LEU A 68 -1.80 3.77 -17.70
CA LEU A 68 -2.10 4.95 -16.86
C LEU A 68 -3.05 5.95 -17.53
N THR A 69 -3.05 6.02 -18.85
CA THR A 69 -3.89 6.98 -19.59
C THR A 69 -5.25 6.41 -20.01
N THR A 70 -5.36 5.09 -20.14
CA THR A 70 -6.58 4.43 -20.65
C THR A 70 -7.44 3.82 -19.54
N ASP A 71 -6.85 3.36 -18.45
CA ASP A 71 -7.54 2.59 -17.40
C ASP A 71 -7.51 3.28 -16.04
N ILE A 72 -7.70 4.60 -16.00
CA ILE A 72 -7.90 5.29 -14.72
C ILE A 72 -9.17 4.70 -14.11
N THR A 73 -8.96 3.73 -13.25
CA THR A 73 -10.02 3.11 -12.46
C THR A 73 -10.76 4.17 -11.66
N ASN A 74 -12.04 3.96 -11.39
CA ASN A 74 -12.83 4.85 -10.54
C ASN A 74 -12.35 4.88 -9.07
N THR A 75 -11.28 4.14 -8.74
CA THR A 75 -10.72 4.10 -7.39
C THR A 75 -9.45 4.94 -7.34
N PRO A 76 -9.35 5.87 -6.38
CA PRO A 76 -8.16 6.69 -6.21
C PRO A 76 -6.88 5.84 -6.01
N LEU A 77 -5.78 6.34 -6.53
CA LEU A 77 -4.46 5.72 -6.37
C LEU A 77 -3.81 6.19 -5.07
N LEU A 78 -3.14 5.26 -4.40
CA LEU A 78 -2.17 5.56 -3.35
C LEU A 78 -0.77 5.28 -3.89
N LEU A 79 -0.02 6.34 -4.19
CA LEU A 79 1.31 6.23 -4.76
C LEU A 79 2.34 6.07 -3.65
N ASN A 80 3.11 4.98 -3.69
CA ASN A 80 4.16 4.76 -2.71
C ASN A 80 5.34 5.70 -2.95
N CYS A 81 5.59 6.60 -2.01
CA CYS A 81 6.69 7.56 -1.99
C CYS A 81 7.47 7.44 -0.66
N GLU A 82 7.66 6.23 -0.16
CA GLU A 82 8.30 5.96 1.13
C GLU A 82 9.84 5.84 1.06
N ASN A 83 10.48 6.40 0.04
CA ASN A 83 11.93 6.49 0.06
C ASN A 83 12.40 7.46 1.16
N ILE A 84 12.94 6.93 2.24
CA ILE A 84 13.41 7.68 3.40
C ILE A 84 14.82 8.25 3.25
N LEU A 85 15.51 7.89 2.18
CA LEU A 85 16.90 8.27 1.92
C LEU A 85 17.03 9.47 0.99
N LEU A 86 15.90 10.08 0.62
CA LEU A 86 15.87 11.23 -0.25
C LEU A 86 16.64 12.41 0.32
N GLN A 87 17.43 13.03 -0.55
CA GLN A 87 18.10 14.31 -0.31
C GLN A 87 17.41 15.40 -1.15
N GLU A 88 17.71 16.66 -0.84
CA GLU A 88 17.15 17.81 -1.60
C GLU A 88 17.42 17.70 -3.12
N SER A 89 18.61 17.20 -3.49
CA SER A 89 18.97 16.95 -4.89
C SER A 89 18.05 15.96 -5.61
N ASP A 90 17.39 15.07 -4.88
CA ASP A 90 16.53 14.04 -5.45
C ASP A 90 15.13 14.56 -5.77
N LEU A 91 14.74 15.67 -5.15
CA LEU A 91 13.44 16.30 -5.37
C LEU A 91 13.29 16.90 -6.78
N ILE A 92 14.40 17.11 -7.49
CA ILE A 92 14.40 17.61 -8.87
C ILE A 92 14.24 16.51 -9.92
N ASP A 93 14.05 15.24 -9.54
CA ASP A 93 13.84 14.16 -10.51
C ASP A 93 12.66 14.45 -11.43
N CYS A 94 13.00 14.67 -12.73
CA CYS A 94 12.02 15.10 -13.72
C CYS A 94 10.92 14.06 -13.93
N LYS A 95 11.25 12.76 -13.92
CA LYS A 95 10.27 11.69 -14.20
C LYS A 95 9.23 11.61 -13.11
N THR A 96 9.67 11.60 -11.85
CA THR A 96 8.78 11.57 -10.70
C THR A 96 7.89 12.81 -10.65
N ASN A 97 8.47 14.00 -10.86
CA ASN A 97 7.71 15.23 -10.87
C ASN A 97 6.66 15.30 -11.99
N VAL A 98 6.98 14.85 -13.19
CA VAL A 98 6.01 14.78 -14.30
C VAL A 98 4.88 13.81 -13.97
N MET A 99 5.19 12.65 -13.41
CA MET A 99 4.16 11.67 -13.02
C MET A 99 3.25 12.21 -11.93
N LEU A 100 3.80 12.86 -10.90
CA LEU A 100 2.98 13.49 -9.86
C LEU A 100 2.07 14.56 -10.44
N GLN A 101 2.57 15.41 -11.33
CA GLN A 101 1.77 16.44 -11.96
C GLN A 101 0.61 15.85 -12.80
N LEU A 102 0.85 14.75 -13.51
CA LEU A 102 -0.17 14.08 -14.32
C LEU A 102 -1.26 13.39 -13.47
N LEU A 103 -0.89 12.92 -12.30
CA LEU A 103 -1.78 12.16 -11.41
C LEU A 103 -2.41 13.02 -10.31
N GLU A 104 -2.08 14.30 -10.23
CA GLU A 104 -2.67 15.23 -9.27
C GLU A 104 -4.12 15.56 -9.67
N ASN A 105 -5.08 15.02 -8.94
CA ASN A 105 -6.51 15.13 -9.26
C ASN A 105 -7.41 15.39 -8.05
N GLY A 106 -6.83 15.65 -6.88
CA GLY A 106 -7.57 15.88 -5.63
C GLY A 106 -8.19 14.61 -5.00
N SER A 107 -8.04 13.45 -5.64
CA SER A 107 -8.54 12.16 -5.11
C SER A 107 -7.41 11.21 -4.76
N ASN A 108 -6.31 11.26 -5.52
CA ASN A 108 -5.13 10.43 -5.29
C ASN A 108 -4.39 10.84 -4.02
N ALA A 109 -3.71 9.88 -3.42
CA ALA A 109 -2.91 10.08 -2.21
C ALA A 109 -1.46 9.64 -2.41
N LEU A 110 -0.57 10.16 -1.57
CA LEU A 110 0.84 9.77 -1.52
C LEU A 110 1.12 9.15 -0.16
N LEU A 111 1.75 7.99 -0.16
CA LEU A 111 2.28 7.35 1.03
C LEU A 111 3.70 7.86 1.26
N VAL A 112 3.92 8.56 2.36
CA VAL A 112 5.17 9.29 2.63
C VAL A 112 5.69 9.02 4.04
N SER A 113 7.01 8.91 4.17
CA SER A 113 7.68 8.75 5.48
C SER A 113 8.80 9.77 5.71
N SER A 114 9.18 10.51 4.66
CA SER A 114 10.25 11.51 4.73
C SER A 114 9.67 12.90 5.02
N PRO A 115 10.07 13.58 6.12
CA PRO A 115 9.73 14.98 6.38
C PRO A 115 10.06 15.92 5.22
N LEU A 116 11.23 15.73 4.60
CA LEU A 116 11.65 16.50 3.43
C LEU A 116 10.63 16.40 2.28
N LEU A 117 10.14 15.18 2.02
CA LEU A 117 9.17 14.95 0.97
C LEU A 117 7.79 15.51 1.32
N ILE A 118 7.36 15.40 2.58
CA ILE A 118 6.10 16.00 3.05
C ILE A 118 6.10 17.52 2.78
N GLU A 119 7.16 18.22 3.18
CA GLU A 119 7.27 19.66 2.96
C GLU A 119 7.27 20.00 1.46
N TYR A 120 8.01 19.26 0.65
CA TYR A 120 8.05 19.47 -0.79
C TYR A 120 6.68 19.27 -1.47
N ILE A 121 5.99 18.19 -1.17
CA ILE A 121 4.68 17.89 -1.75
C ILE A 121 3.65 18.93 -1.35
N LYS A 122 3.60 19.35 -0.10
CA LYS A 122 2.67 20.40 0.35
C LYS A 122 2.83 21.71 -0.41
N GLN A 123 4.05 22.05 -0.78
CA GLN A 123 4.35 23.28 -1.54
C GLN A 123 4.03 23.14 -3.03
N LYS A 124 4.38 22.00 -3.62
CA LYS A 124 4.38 21.85 -5.07
C LYS A 124 3.15 21.14 -5.62
N TYR A 125 2.56 20.22 -4.84
CA TYR A 125 1.44 19.36 -5.24
C TYR A 125 0.36 19.33 -4.14
N PRO A 126 -0.27 20.47 -3.82
CA PRO A 126 -1.13 20.62 -2.65
C PRO A 126 -2.46 19.86 -2.75
N GLN A 127 -2.81 19.33 -3.92
CA GLN A 127 -4.05 18.58 -4.10
C GLN A 127 -3.94 17.10 -3.67
N TYR A 128 -2.73 16.60 -3.43
CA TYR A 128 -2.59 15.25 -2.91
C TYR A 128 -2.96 15.16 -1.43
N TYR A 129 -3.66 14.10 -1.09
CA TYR A 129 -3.73 13.67 0.31
C TYR A 129 -2.44 12.94 0.68
N LEU A 130 -1.89 13.28 1.84
CA LEU A 130 -0.73 12.58 2.39
C LEU A 130 -1.17 11.52 3.39
N ILE A 131 -0.59 10.33 3.28
CA ILE A 131 -0.72 9.23 4.24
C ILE A 131 0.70 8.96 4.77
N GLY A 132 0.87 9.07 6.08
CA GLY A 132 2.14 8.74 6.72
C GLY A 132 2.40 7.24 6.67
N GLY A 133 3.54 6.83 6.17
CA GLY A 133 3.97 5.43 6.19
C GLY A 133 4.34 4.95 7.59
N GLN A 134 4.49 3.62 7.74
CA GLN A 134 4.87 3.03 9.03
C GLN A 134 6.22 3.56 9.55
N SER A 135 7.11 3.96 8.65
CA SER A 135 8.42 4.49 9.00
C SER A 135 8.39 5.93 9.51
N LEU A 136 7.29 6.66 9.32
CA LEU A 136 7.19 8.06 9.75
C LEU A 136 7.48 8.21 11.25
N GLN A 137 7.06 7.27 12.10
CA GLN A 137 7.34 7.28 13.54
C GLN A 137 8.83 7.40 13.91
N TYR A 138 9.73 6.96 13.02
CA TYR A 138 11.18 7.01 13.24
C TYR A 138 11.81 8.32 12.77
N PHE A 139 11.20 8.97 11.78
CA PHE A 139 11.70 10.20 11.17
C PHE A 139 10.99 11.46 11.69
N ASP A 140 9.85 11.28 12.34
CA ASP A 140 9.07 12.32 13.00
C ASP A 140 8.62 11.89 14.41
N PRO A 141 9.55 11.54 15.31
CA PRO A 141 9.20 11.06 16.65
C PRO A 141 8.45 12.10 17.48
N GLU A 142 8.66 13.38 17.18
CA GLU A 142 7.99 14.51 17.85
C GLU A 142 6.60 14.81 17.26
N LYS A 143 6.17 14.03 16.25
CA LYS A 143 4.85 14.16 15.61
C LYS A 143 4.61 15.53 14.94
N LYS A 144 5.65 16.21 14.50
CA LYS A 144 5.58 17.55 13.89
C LYS A 144 4.73 17.55 12.61
N TYR A 145 4.74 16.42 11.86
CA TYR A 145 4.05 16.29 10.58
C TYR A 145 2.73 15.53 10.65
N LEU A 146 2.25 15.19 11.83
CA LEU A 146 0.98 14.45 11.99
C LEU A 146 -0.24 15.21 11.50
N ASP A 147 -0.23 16.53 11.61
CA ASP A 147 -1.33 17.37 11.12
C ASP A 147 -1.30 17.54 9.60
N ASP A 148 -0.16 17.24 8.97
CA ASP A 148 0.04 17.32 7.53
C ASP A 148 -0.42 16.05 6.81
N VAL A 149 -0.55 14.94 7.53
CA VAL A 149 -1.01 13.68 6.99
C VAL A 149 -2.45 13.38 7.41
N LYS A 150 -3.24 12.86 6.47
CA LYS A 150 -4.65 12.50 6.71
C LYS A 150 -4.78 11.27 7.61
N MET A 151 -3.89 10.31 7.44
CA MET A 151 -3.80 9.06 8.19
C MET A 151 -2.35 8.66 8.37
N VAL A 152 -2.08 7.79 9.35
CA VAL A 152 -0.76 7.19 9.57
C VAL A 152 -0.91 5.68 9.57
N ARG A 153 -0.04 5.01 8.83
CA ARG A 153 0.06 3.55 8.81
C ARG A 153 0.69 3.00 10.08
N LYS A 154 0.18 1.87 10.52
CA LYS A 154 0.64 1.14 11.69
C LYS A 154 0.67 -0.36 11.41
N TRP A 155 1.74 -1.07 11.80
CA TRP A 155 1.67 -2.53 11.87
C TRP A 155 0.74 -2.96 13.00
N ALA A 156 -0.02 -4.03 12.80
CA ALA A 156 -1.01 -4.47 13.77
C ALA A 156 -0.42 -4.80 15.15
N GLU A 157 0.81 -5.31 15.17
CA GLU A 157 1.55 -5.67 16.37
C GLU A 157 2.39 -4.53 16.95
N ASP A 158 2.41 -3.36 16.31
CA ASP A 158 3.19 -2.21 16.78
C ASP A 158 2.52 -1.57 18.00
N ASN A 159 3.18 -1.64 19.14
CA ASN A 159 2.74 -1.06 20.40
C ASN A 159 3.56 0.21 20.78
N SER A 160 4.16 0.87 19.78
CA SER A 160 4.91 2.10 19.99
C SER A 160 4.01 3.18 20.60
N GLU A 161 4.57 3.92 21.58
CA GLU A 161 3.91 5.08 22.19
C GLU A 161 3.58 6.18 21.19
N TYR A 162 4.22 6.15 20.01
CA TYR A 162 3.93 7.07 18.92
C TYR A 162 2.44 7.14 18.58
N TYR A 163 1.72 6.03 18.65
CA TYR A 163 0.31 5.95 18.26
C TYR A 163 -0.69 6.27 19.39
N ASN A 164 -0.24 6.43 20.65
CA ASN A 164 -1.13 6.53 21.81
C ASN A 164 -2.10 7.71 21.74
N ASP A 165 -1.64 8.87 21.26
CA ASP A 165 -2.45 10.09 21.19
C ASP A 165 -3.10 10.32 19.83
N ILE A 166 -2.89 9.38 18.88
CA ILE A 166 -3.49 9.49 17.54
C ILE A 166 -4.88 8.88 17.57
N PRO A 167 -5.93 9.61 17.16
CA PRO A 167 -7.26 9.02 17.03
C PRO A 167 -7.24 7.76 16.17
N LYS A 168 -7.85 6.68 16.67
CA LYS A 168 -7.87 5.38 15.94
C LYS A 168 -8.48 5.49 14.55
N SER A 169 -9.37 6.45 14.32
CA SER A 169 -9.93 6.77 12.99
C SER A 169 -8.92 7.37 12.01
N LYS A 170 -7.77 7.88 12.49
CA LYS A 170 -6.65 8.36 11.68
C LYS A 170 -5.54 7.31 11.50
N ILE A 171 -5.70 6.11 12.06
CA ILE A 171 -4.72 5.04 11.95
C ILE A 171 -5.18 4.03 10.90
N ASP A 172 -4.31 3.79 9.91
CA ASP A 172 -4.48 2.77 8.89
C ASP A 172 -3.68 1.51 9.30
N VAL A 173 -4.40 0.44 9.67
CA VAL A 173 -3.81 -0.75 10.30
C VAL A 173 -3.44 -1.78 9.24
N CYS A 174 -2.20 -2.25 9.29
CA CYS A 174 -1.73 -3.36 8.47
C CYS A 174 -2.42 -4.66 8.88
N ILE A 175 -3.17 -5.26 7.96
CA ILE A 175 -3.85 -6.54 8.19
C ILE A 175 -3.16 -7.74 7.54
N PHE A 176 -2.22 -7.48 6.64
CA PHE A 176 -1.38 -8.50 6.02
C PHE A 176 0.04 -7.98 5.91
N SER A 177 1.00 -8.76 6.34
CA SER A 177 2.41 -8.46 6.16
C SER A 177 3.23 -9.73 5.97
N CYS A 178 4.14 -9.70 5.01
CA CYS A 178 5.09 -10.80 4.83
C CYS A 178 6.28 -10.75 5.81
N CYS A 179 6.41 -9.68 6.58
CA CYS A 179 7.46 -9.48 7.58
C CYS A 179 6.93 -9.35 9.02
N ALA A 180 5.73 -9.85 9.31
CA ALA A 180 5.02 -9.61 10.57
C ALA A 180 5.83 -9.87 11.84
N HIS A 181 6.75 -10.81 11.82
CA HIS A 181 7.52 -11.21 13.00
C HIS A 181 9.02 -10.89 12.91
N CYS A 182 9.42 -10.04 11.97
CA CYS A 182 10.83 -9.67 11.84
C CYS A 182 11.19 -8.57 12.84
N ASN A 183 12.00 -8.92 13.86
CA ASN A 183 12.54 -7.95 14.84
C ASN A 183 13.49 -6.94 14.22
N LYS A 184 13.92 -7.16 12.97
CA LYS A 184 14.87 -6.31 12.26
C LYS A 184 14.18 -5.31 11.31
N ARG A 185 12.85 -5.16 11.34
CA ARG A 185 12.13 -4.26 10.45
C ARG A 185 12.75 -2.87 10.37
N TYR A 186 13.08 -2.31 11.53
CA TYR A 186 13.73 -1.01 11.61
C TYR A 186 15.15 -1.03 11.00
N ASN A 187 15.96 -2.05 11.35
CA ASN A 187 17.30 -2.20 10.79
C ASN A 187 17.28 -2.51 9.29
N CYS A 188 16.25 -3.22 8.82
CA CYS A 188 16.06 -3.38 7.38
C CYS A 188 15.86 -2.05 6.66
N PHE A 189 15.19 -1.09 7.28
CA PHE A 189 15.05 0.24 6.72
C PHE A 189 16.28 1.12 6.91
N GLN A 190 17.06 0.97 7.98
CA GLN A 190 18.21 1.82 8.25
C GLN A 190 19.53 1.30 7.70
N GLU A 191 19.90 0.05 7.96
CA GLU A 191 21.26 -0.46 7.70
C GLU A 191 21.43 -0.96 6.27
N ASP A 192 20.38 -1.53 5.70
CA ASP A 192 20.45 -2.17 4.41
C ASP A 192 19.67 -1.42 3.32
N CYS A 193 18.95 -0.37 3.68
CA CYS A 193 18.07 0.33 2.78
C CYS A 193 18.84 0.86 1.56
N MET A 194 20.05 1.40 1.77
CA MET A 194 20.91 1.88 0.68
C MET A 194 21.32 0.77 -0.29
N ASN A 195 21.78 -0.35 0.26
CA ASN A 195 22.19 -1.49 -0.57
C ASN A 195 20.99 -2.21 -1.17
N ARG A 196 19.88 -2.19 -0.50
CA ARG A 196 18.67 -2.91 -0.87
C ARG A 196 17.79 -2.16 -1.84
N MET A 197 17.69 -0.85 -1.75
CA MET A 197 17.04 -0.05 -2.78
C MET A 197 17.70 -0.22 -4.16
N LEU A 198 18.98 -0.55 -4.20
CA LEU A 198 19.71 -0.82 -5.43
C LEU A 198 19.57 -2.27 -5.92
N PHE A 199 19.32 -3.24 -5.06
CA PHE A 199 19.39 -4.69 -5.36
C PHE A 199 18.22 -5.51 -4.88
N LEU A 200 17.15 -4.82 -4.35
CA LEU A 200 15.96 -5.52 -4.03
C LEU A 200 16.08 -6.91 -3.55
N GLU A 201 16.40 -7.03 -2.37
CA GLU A 201 15.66 -7.71 -1.48
C GLU A 201 14.92 -8.90 -1.86
N TYR A 202 15.11 -9.42 -3.03
CA TYR A 202 14.96 -10.82 -3.35
C TYR A 202 15.57 -11.68 -2.25
N SER A 203 16.70 -11.26 -1.70
CA SER A 203 17.37 -11.98 -0.66
C SER A 203 16.64 -11.95 0.68
N CYS A 204 16.07 -10.85 1.11
CA CYS A 204 15.33 -10.81 2.38
C CYS A 204 14.05 -11.65 2.29
N ILE A 205 13.28 -11.49 1.21
CA ILE A 205 12.02 -12.19 1.02
C ILE A 205 12.19 -13.68 0.86
N HIS A 206 13.23 -14.10 0.15
CA HIS A 206 13.46 -15.52 -0.12
C HIS A 206 14.38 -16.20 0.89
N SER A 207 15.25 -15.47 1.55
CA SER A 207 16.25 -16.04 2.46
C SER A 207 16.06 -15.69 3.93
N CYS A 208 15.08 -14.88 4.29
CA CYS A 208 14.81 -14.56 5.68
C CYS A 208 14.23 -15.80 6.39
N PRO A 209 14.97 -16.38 7.36
CA PRO A 209 14.51 -17.59 8.06
C PRO A 209 13.30 -17.34 8.96
N THR A 210 13.01 -16.07 9.27
CA THR A 210 11.89 -15.65 10.11
C THR A 210 10.68 -15.19 9.31
N LYS A 211 10.70 -15.36 7.98
CA LYS A 211 9.60 -15.00 7.12
C LYS A 211 8.33 -15.71 7.54
N GLN A 212 7.39 -14.98 8.06
CA GLN A 212 6.05 -15.48 8.38
C GLN A 212 5.02 -14.51 7.80
N PHE A 213 4.16 -15.07 6.96
CA PHE A 213 2.98 -14.34 6.51
C PHE A 213 1.98 -14.26 7.65
N ALA A 214 1.60 -13.06 8.01
CA ALA A 214 0.52 -12.83 8.95
C ALA A 214 -0.62 -12.13 8.22
N LEU A 215 -1.75 -12.81 8.14
CA LEU A 215 -3.01 -12.24 7.69
C LEU A 215 -3.97 -12.23 8.88
N LYS A 216 -4.51 -11.08 9.22
CA LYS A 216 -5.55 -10.97 10.23
C LYS A 216 -6.82 -11.67 9.77
N THR A 217 -7.39 -12.45 10.65
CA THR A 217 -8.69 -13.10 10.41
C THR A 217 -9.81 -12.07 10.34
N PRO A 218 -10.93 -12.36 9.69
CA PRO A 218 -12.09 -11.49 9.67
C PRO A 218 -12.59 -11.09 11.06
N ASP A 219 -12.47 -11.95 12.05
CA ASP A 219 -12.90 -11.65 13.42
C ASP A 219 -11.94 -10.71 14.14
N GLU A 220 -10.63 -10.82 13.90
CA GLU A 220 -9.64 -9.83 14.37
C GLU A 220 -9.88 -8.47 13.73
N ILE A 221 -10.18 -8.39 12.42
CA ILE A 221 -10.51 -7.13 11.74
C ILE A 221 -11.78 -6.51 12.34
N LYS A 222 -12.83 -7.31 12.59
CA LYS A 222 -14.04 -6.85 13.28
C LYS A 222 -13.76 -6.39 14.71
N ALA A 223 -12.83 -7.03 15.42
CA ALA A 223 -12.42 -6.62 16.76
C ALA A 223 -11.72 -5.26 16.72
N LEU A 224 -10.76 -5.07 15.82
CA LEU A 224 -10.10 -3.77 15.60
C LEU A 224 -11.11 -2.67 15.25
N ASN A 225 -12.10 -2.99 14.41
CA ASN A 225 -13.14 -2.01 14.07
C ASN A 225 -14.00 -1.64 15.28
N ARG A 226 -14.34 -2.58 16.17
CA ARG A 226 -15.03 -2.30 17.42
C ARG A 226 -14.22 -1.42 18.39
N GLU A 227 -12.89 -1.51 18.30
CA GLU A 227 -11.98 -0.65 19.02
C GLU A 227 -11.87 0.78 18.46
N GLY A 228 -12.42 1.03 17.25
CA GLY A 228 -12.45 2.34 16.61
C GLY A 228 -11.54 2.49 15.39
N TYR A 229 -10.80 1.45 14.99
CA TYR A 229 -10.06 1.47 13.73
C TYR A 229 -11.04 1.29 12.56
N ALA A 230 -10.86 2.11 11.53
CA ALA A 230 -11.73 2.10 10.36
C ALA A 230 -10.97 1.86 9.03
N HIS A 231 -9.65 1.99 9.04
CA HIS A 231 -8.80 1.91 7.84
C HIS A 231 -7.82 0.74 7.95
N PHE A 232 -7.69 -0.01 6.86
CA PHE A 232 -6.90 -1.23 6.81
C PHE A 232 -6.16 -1.33 5.47
N HIS A 233 -4.92 -1.77 5.52
CA HIS A 233 -4.11 -2.00 4.32
C HIS A 233 -3.36 -3.33 4.38
N PHE A 234 -2.82 -3.72 3.22
CA PHE A 234 -1.93 -4.86 3.06
C PHE A 234 -0.51 -4.35 2.83
N ASP A 235 0.44 -4.81 3.63
CA ASP A 235 1.85 -4.51 3.40
C ASP A 235 2.41 -5.51 2.38
N MET A 236 2.58 -5.03 1.16
CA MET A 236 3.09 -5.81 0.03
C MET A 236 4.61 -5.72 -0.10
N SER A 237 5.28 -5.05 0.84
CA SER A 237 6.74 -5.03 0.85
C SER A 237 7.26 -6.45 0.89
N GLY A 238 7.87 -6.86 -0.20
CA GLY A 238 8.39 -8.20 -0.33
C GLY A 238 7.55 -9.20 -1.12
N PHE A 239 6.45 -8.81 -1.71
CA PHE A 239 5.74 -9.62 -2.68
C PHE A 239 6.32 -9.44 -4.08
N MET A 240 6.45 -10.54 -4.81
CA MET A 240 6.71 -10.45 -6.24
C MET A 240 5.43 -10.03 -6.96
N LEU A 241 5.52 -9.04 -7.83
CA LEU A 241 4.42 -8.57 -8.69
C LEU A 241 3.77 -9.69 -9.55
N SER A 242 4.39 -10.86 -9.61
CA SER A 242 3.95 -12.02 -10.39
C SER A 242 3.05 -12.99 -9.63
N ASP A 243 2.84 -12.81 -8.33
CA ASP A 243 2.11 -13.80 -7.53
C ASP A 243 0.63 -13.44 -7.32
N TYR A 244 -0.07 -13.20 -8.44
CA TYR A 244 -1.51 -12.86 -8.43
C TYR A 244 -2.37 -13.93 -7.73
N MET A 245 -1.95 -15.20 -7.75
CA MET A 245 -2.66 -16.26 -7.05
C MET A 245 -2.67 -16.05 -5.53
N GLN A 246 -1.56 -15.57 -4.97
CA GLN A 246 -1.51 -15.22 -3.55
C GLN A 246 -2.40 -14.01 -3.24
N ILE A 247 -2.44 -13.01 -4.12
CA ILE A 247 -3.35 -11.86 -3.97
C ILE A 247 -4.80 -12.34 -3.93
N ILE A 248 -5.20 -13.21 -4.87
CA ILE A 248 -6.53 -13.80 -4.88
C ILE A 248 -6.81 -14.53 -3.55
N GLU A 249 -5.90 -15.39 -3.08
CA GLU A 249 -6.08 -16.12 -1.83
C GLU A 249 -6.22 -15.20 -0.61
N ILE A 250 -5.43 -14.13 -0.55
CA ILE A 250 -5.54 -13.11 0.50
C ILE A 250 -6.92 -12.43 0.46
N TYR A 251 -7.39 -12.05 -0.73
CA TYR A 251 -8.69 -11.40 -0.90
C TYR A 251 -9.85 -12.33 -0.54
N LEU A 252 -9.80 -13.60 -0.97
CA LEU A 252 -10.80 -14.59 -0.60
C LEU A 252 -10.91 -14.71 0.91
N ARG A 253 -9.79 -14.90 1.60
CA ARG A 253 -9.75 -15.04 3.06
C ARG A 253 -10.17 -13.77 3.81
N THR A 254 -9.89 -12.61 3.24
CA THR A 254 -10.18 -11.32 3.89
C THR A 254 -11.62 -10.89 3.69
N PHE A 255 -12.16 -11.05 2.47
CA PHE A 255 -13.39 -10.40 2.07
C PHE A 255 -14.55 -11.34 1.82
N ILE A 256 -14.30 -12.59 1.41
CA ILE A 256 -15.30 -13.47 0.84
C ILE A 256 -15.68 -14.57 1.83
N LYS A 257 -16.98 -14.88 1.90
CA LYS A 257 -17.48 -16.02 2.69
C LYS A 257 -17.00 -17.33 2.10
N ALA A 258 -16.71 -18.31 2.95
CA ALA A 258 -16.09 -19.57 2.56
C ALA A 258 -16.87 -20.35 1.49
N GLU A 259 -18.20 -20.28 1.55
CA GLU A 259 -19.09 -20.94 0.58
C GLU A 259 -18.95 -20.44 -0.86
N TYR A 260 -18.45 -19.20 -1.05
CA TYR A 260 -18.25 -18.58 -2.38
C TYR A 260 -16.79 -18.58 -2.84
N HIS A 261 -15.84 -19.10 -2.05
CA HIS A 261 -14.42 -19.03 -2.38
C HIS A 261 -14.06 -19.62 -3.75
N GLN A 262 -14.70 -20.76 -4.12
CA GLN A 262 -14.39 -21.41 -5.40
C GLN A 262 -14.90 -20.59 -6.59
N GLU A 263 -16.11 -20.10 -6.50
CA GLU A 263 -16.74 -19.29 -7.55
C GLU A 263 -15.99 -17.97 -7.75
N VAL A 264 -15.77 -17.21 -6.67
CA VAL A 264 -15.06 -15.93 -6.74
C VAL A 264 -13.61 -16.11 -7.19
N ARG A 265 -12.93 -17.19 -6.79
CA ARG A 265 -11.58 -17.51 -7.29
C ARG A 265 -11.56 -17.63 -8.80
N MET A 266 -12.49 -18.38 -9.39
CA MET A 266 -12.56 -18.54 -10.85
C MET A 266 -12.78 -17.20 -11.55
N ILE A 267 -13.70 -16.39 -11.05
CA ILE A 267 -13.98 -15.04 -11.61
C ILE A 267 -12.73 -14.16 -11.57
N LEU A 268 -12.02 -14.11 -10.45
CA LEU A 268 -10.81 -13.28 -10.31
C LEU A 268 -9.64 -13.80 -11.16
N GLN A 269 -9.52 -15.11 -11.35
CA GLN A 269 -8.51 -15.72 -12.22
C GLN A 269 -8.80 -15.42 -13.70
N GLU A 270 -10.05 -15.52 -14.13
CA GLU A 270 -10.46 -15.16 -15.48
C GLU A 270 -10.21 -13.68 -15.77
N ALA A 271 -10.53 -12.81 -14.84
CA ALA A 271 -10.25 -11.38 -14.97
C ALA A 271 -8.75 -11.08 -15.13
N TYR A 272 -7.89 -11.78 -14.43
CA TYR A 272 -6.45 -11.61 -14.55
C TYR A 272 -5.91 -12.09 -15.91
N ASN A 273 -6.41 -13.23 -16.40
CA ASN A 273 -5.94 -13.87 -17.63
C ASN A 273 -6.51 -13.25 -18.92
N GLY A 274 -7.63 -12.55 -18.84
CA GLY A 274 -8.27 -11.84 -19.96
C GLY A 274 -7.71 -10.46 -20.18
#